data_e85a7bc09f28686defcdc68e9260630a
#
_entry.id   e85a7bc09f28686defcdc68e9260630a
#
_cell.length_a   1.000
_cell.length_b   1.000
_cell.length_c   1.000
_cell.angle_alpha   90.00
_cell.angle_beta   90.00
_cell.angle_gamma   90.00
#
_symmetry.space_group_name_H-M   'P 1'
#
loop_
_entity.id
_entity.type
_entity.pdbx_description
1 polymer ?
#
loop_
_entity_poly.entity_id
_entity_poly.type
_entity_poly.pdbx_seq_one_letter_code
_entity_poly.pdbx_strand_id
1 'polypeptide(L)'
;MSDWKKYDSYDVPIDPKQQDKATMFKLYSFRRPHMRAFHFAWFGFFMAFVSWFAFAPLMKEIKADLGMTKLEVYNANISSVSSTVLSRFVVGPLCDTFGARIISSTLLIMGCIPTFFAGLVNSAVDVAIIRFFIGVMGATFVCTQFWSSQIFAKEFVGTANATTGGWGNLGGGVTQIFMVAVWNAFKTGYSSETAWRLSFLVPAAIVFCVAVGQLFLADDCPKGNYKELEAHGAMTRKSSAVSFKKGYMNVNSWLMFLQYAACFGVELTVNNVAANYFSDEFGLSTTKAGTVASLFGLMNLFARSLGGIWSDFLFAKFGGGVTGMRGRFFAQWSALLWEGCFLFLFTYMNKLGAAIPVLILFSVGVQMAEGTSYGIVPYIVPDATGAVSGIVGAGGNFGAVIWGLIFRFGPTSERAVFRIIAAFVVGLSCLTPLLKIRGYATCFSAAQGEPDSIADI
;
A
#
# COMPACT_ATOMS: atom_id res chain seq x y z
N MET A 1 6.89 -32.70 -9.99
CA MET A 1 6.58 -32.20 -8.64
C MET A 1 5.47 -33.07 -8.04
N SER A 2 5.47 -33.35 -6.74
CA SER A 2 4.40 -34.09 -6.09
C SER A 2 3.12 -33.27 -6.02
N ASP A 3 1.94 -33.92 -6.03
CA ASP A 3 0.63 -33.26 -5.85
C ASP A 3 0.29 -33.05 -4.36
N TRP A 4 1.29 -33.01 -3.50
CA TRP A 4 1.09 -32.83 -2.06
C TRP A 4 0.40 -31.51 -1.73
N LYS A 5 -0.59 -31.57 -0.89
CA LYS A 5 -1.31 -30.41 -0.33
C LYS A 5 -1.67 -30.68 1.13
N LYS A 6 -1.72 -29.62 1.92
CA LYS A 6 -2.01 -29.68 3.36
C LYS A 6 -3.51 -29.88 3.65
N TYR A 7 -4.37 -29.51 2.72
CA TYR A 7 -5.82 -29.46 2.91
C TYR A 7 -6.55 -30.29 1.85
N ASP A 8 -7.48 -31.14 2.27
CA ASP A 8 -8.30 -31.98 1.39
C ASP A 8 -9.54 -31.26 0.86
N SER A 9 -10.00 -30.21 1.55
CA SER A 9 -11.15 -29.42 1.15
C SER A 9 -11.00 -27.94 1.48
N TYR A 10 -11.73 -27.10 0.76
CA TYR A 10 -11.68 -25.64 0.90
C TYR A 10 -13.06 -25.06 1.18
N ASP A 11 -13.10 -23.97 1.95
CA ASP A 11 -14.34 -23.26 2.32
C ASP A 11 -14.81 -22.25 1.26
N VAL A 12 -14.04 -22.06 0.20
CA VAL A 12 -14.32 -21.13 -0.91
C VAL A 12 -14.26 -21.88 -2.24
N PRO A 13 -14.98 -21.43 -3.27
CA PRO A 13 -14.77 -21.93 -4.64
C PRO A 13 -13.35 -21.68 -5.10
N ILE A 14 -12.74 -22.69 -5.71
CA ILE A 14 -11.35 -22.67 -6.15
C ILE A 14 -11.24 -22.96 -7.65
N ASP A 15 -10.13 -22.54 -8.24
CA ASP A 15 -9.72 -22.99 -9.57
C ASP A 15 -8.55 -23.97 -9.46
N PRO A 16 -8.77 -25.28 -9.71
CA PRO A 16 -7.70 -26.29 -9.65
C PRO A 16 -6.59 -26.06 -10.68
N LYS A 17 -6.91 -25.42 -11.83
CA LYS A 17 -5.92 -25.11 -12.88
C LYS A 17 -4.96 -23.99 -12.44
N GLN A 18 -5.34 -23.21 -11.44
CA GLN A 18 -4.54 -22.14 -10.84
C GLN A 18 -4.06 -22.50 -9.43
N GLN A 19 -3.68 -23.75 -9.18
CA GLN A 19 -3.14 -24.24 -7.90
C GLN A 19 -4.09 -24.06 -6.72
N ASP A 20 -5.37 -24.35 -6.92
CA ASP A 20 -6.43 -24.26 -5.92
C ASP A 20 -6.68 -22.82 -5.41
N LYS A 21 -6.39 -21.79 -6.20
CA LYS A 21 -6.65 -20.38 -5.85
C LYS A 21 -8.16 -20.10 -5.78
N ALA A 22 -8.55 -19.25 -4.82
CA ALA A 22 -9.95 -18.85 -4.63
C ALA A 22 -10.44 -17.93 -5.76
N THR A 23 -11.67 -18.12 -6.21
CA THR A 23 -12.32 -17.33 -7.28
C THR A 23 -13.24 -16.24 -6.74
N MET A 24 -13.48 -16.20 -5.42
CA MET A 24 -14.32 -15.19 -4.78
C MET A 24 -13.98 -15.01 -3.29
N PHE A 25 -14.47 -13.93 -2.70
CA PHE A 25 -14.42 -13.71 -1.25
C PHE A 25 -15.54 -14.45 -0.51
N LYS A 26 -15.22 -14.85 0.72
CA LYS A 26 -16.16 -15.26 1.76
C LYS A 26 -15.80 -14.52 3.06
N LEU A 27 -16.06 -13.21 3.08
CA LEU A 27 -15.50 -12.27 4.08
C LEU A 27 -15.78 -12.62 5.54
N TYR A 28 -16.86 -13.34 5.82
CA TYR A 28 -17.21 -13.80 7.18
C TYR A 28 -16.49 -15.10 7.58
N SER A 29 -15.76 -15.74 6.67
CA SER A 29 -14.96 -16.93 6.95
C SER A 29 -13.56 -16.57 7.41
N PHE A 30 -13.07 -17.29 8.43
CA PHE A 30 -11.69 -17.26 8.92
C PHE A 30 -11.01 -18.64 8.77
N ARG A 31 -11.54 -19.49 7.88
CA ARG A 31 -11.01 -20.84 7.66
C ARG A 31 -9.73 -20.79 6.84
N ARG A 32 -8.84 -21.74 7.14
CA ARG A 32 -7.61 -21.98 6.37
C ARG A 32 -7.96 -22.60 5.02
N PRO A 33 -7.08 -22.43 4.02
CA PRO A 33 -5.95 -21.50 3.97
C PRO A 33 -6.36 -20.09 3.53
N HIS A 34 -7.33 -19.96 2.60
CA HIS A 34 -7.59 -18.76 1.81
C HIS A 34 -8.01 -17.54 2.65
N MET A 35 -9.17 -17.64 3.32
CA MET A 35 -9.73 -16.47 3.99
C MET A 35 -8.95 -16.07 5.23
N ARG A 36 -8.33 -17.03 5.94
CA ARG A 36 -7.44 -16.69 7.06
C ARG A 36 -6.20 -15.93 6.60
N ALA A 37 -5.56 -16.36 5.53
CA ALA A 37 -4.43 -15.66 4.94
C ALA A 37 -4.84 -14.25 4.45
N PHE A 38 -6.00 -14.12 3.79
CA PHE A 38 -6.57 -12.83 3.39
C PHE A 38 -6.74 -11.89 4.60
N HIS A 39 -7.33 -12.37 5.70
CA HIS A 39 -7.55 -11.51 6.88
C HIS A 39 -6.24 -11.12 7.56
N PHE A 40 -5.26 -12.00 7.66
CA PHE A 40 -3.95 -11.63 8.17
C PHE A 40 -3.20 -10.66 7.22
N ALA A 41 -3.33 -10.83 5.91
CA ALA A 41 -2.66 -9.97 4.94
C ALA A 41 -3.12 -8.50 5.07
N TRP A 42 -4.43 -8.24 5.04
CA TRP A 42 -4.91 -6.86 5.17
C TRP A 42 -4.75 -6.31 6.60
N PHE A 43 -5.01 -7.11 7.64
CA PHE A 43 -4.97 -6.63 9.02
C PHE A 43 -3.53 -6.38 9.51
N GLY A 44 -2.58 -7.24 9.12
CA GLY A 44 -1.16 -7.01 9.36
C GLY A 44 -0.68 -5.70 8.73
N PHE A 45 -1.08 -5.44 7.49
CA PHE A 45 -0.76 -4.20 6.80
C PHE A 45 -1.48 -2.98 7.40
N PHE A 46 -2.74 -3.11 7.83
CA PHE A 46 -3.48 -2.08 8.57
C PHE A 46 -2.74 -1.67 9.85
N MET A 47 -2.31 -2.63 10.64
CA MET A 47 -1.57 -2.35 11.88
C MET A 47 -0.17 -1.79 11.62
N ALA A 48 0.48 -2.19 10.52
CA ALA A 48 1.71 -1.55 10.07
C ALA A 48 1.49 -0.07 9.77
N PHE A 49 0.39 0.31 9.11
CA PHE A 49 0.03 1.70 8.83
C PHE A 49 -0.32 2.49 10.08
N VAL A 50 -1.09 1.90 10.99
CA VAL A 50 -1.39 2.52 12.29
C VAL A 50 -0.10 2.89 13.03
N SER A 51 0.87 1.99 13.07
CA SER A 51 2.16 2.23 13.74
C SER A 51 3.05 3.20 12.96
N TRP A 52 3.12 3.07 11.63
CA TRP A 52 3.96 3.93 10.78
C TRP A 52 3.55 5.40 10.83
N PHE A 53 2.23 5.67 10.81
CA PHE A 53 1.68 7.02 10.87
C PHE A 53 1.37 7.50 12.30
N ALA A 54 1.70 6.73 13.34
CA ALA A 54 1.40 7.07 14.75
C ALA A 54 1.93 8.43 15.21
N PHE A 55 3.05 8.91 14.63
CA PHE A 55 3.59 10.24 14.91
C PHE A 55 2.73 11.39 14.36
N ALA A 56 2.06 11.20 13.22
CA ALA A 56 1.39 12.28 12.50
C ALA A 56 0.33 13.02 13.34
N PRO A 57 -0.64 12.35 13.98
CA PRO A 57 -1.67 13.02 14.78
C PRO A 57 -1.13 13.66 16.07
N LEU A 58 0.01 13.21 16.58
CA LEU A 58 0.64 13.72 17.79
C LEU A 58 1.77 14.72 17.49
N MET A 59 2.07 14.99 16.21
CA MET A 59 3.22 15.79 15.79
C MET A 59 3.19 17.22 16.37
N LYS A 60 2.01 17.79 16.59
CA LYS A 60 1.88 19.11 17.21
C LYS A 60 2.44 19.12 18.63
N GLU A 61 2.10 18.10 19.43
CA GLU A 61 2.54 17.96 20.81
C GLU A 61 4.04 17.63 20.88
N ILE A 62 4.48 16.69 20.03
CA ILE A 62 5.90 16.30 19.92
C ILE A 62 6.77 17.50 19.51
N LYS A 63 6.31 18.27 18.50
CA LYS A 63 6.99 19.48 18.05
C LYS A 63 7.13 20.51 19.15
N ALA A 64 6.08 20.73 19.95
CA ALA A 64 6.09 21.69 21.06
C ALA A 64 7.04 21.24 22.18
N ASP A 65 7.03 19.95 22.53
CA ASP A 65 7.86 19.36 23.57
C ASP A 65 9.38 19.37 23.21
N LEU A 66 9.69 18.99 21.97
CA LEU A 66 11.09 18.87 21.49
C LEU A 66 11.62 20.16 20.84
N GLY A 67 10.83 21.23 20.78
CA GLY A 67 11.23 22.50 20.13
C GLY A 67 11.52 22.38 18.64
N MET A 68 10.86 21.47 17.93
CA MET A 68 11.14 21.20 16.51
C MET A 68 10.64 22.32 15.59
N THR A 69 11.40 22.62 14.56
CA THR A 69 11.00 23.51 13.46
C THR A 69 10.10 22.78 12.45
N LYS A 70 9.35 23.55 11.64
CA LYS A 70 8.55 22.99 10.54
C LYS A 70 9.41 22.19 9.54
N LEU A 71 10.63 22.63 9.30
CA LEU A 71 11.58 21.97 8.40
C LEU A 71 12.02 20.60 8.92
N GLU A 72 12.27 20.48 10.23
CA GLU A 72 12.66 19.22 10.86
C GLU A 72 11.50 18.20 10.83
N VAL A 73 10.25 18.66 10.95
CA VAL A 73 9.07 17.80 10.75
C VAL A 73 9.03 17.25 9.32
N TYR A 74 9.27 18.08 8.30
CA TYR A 74 9.35 17.62 6.91
C TYR A 74 10.50 16.62 6.70
N ASN A 75 11.67 16.87 7.30
CA ASN A 75 12.78 15.92 7.25
C ASN A 75 12.42 14.57 7.86
N ALA A 76 11.75 14.56 9.01
CA ALA A 76 11.30 13.34 9.67
C ALA A 76 10.24 12.58 8.84
N ASN A 77 9.35 13.30 8.12
CA ASN A 77 8.38 12.70 7.20
C ASN A 77 9.09 12.03 6.00
N ILE A 78 10.05 12.73 5.37
CA ILE A 78 10.83 12.19 4.25
C ILE A 78 11.64 10.97 4.71
N SER A 79 12.28 11.04 5.89
CA SER A 79 13.03 9.93 6.48
C SER A 79 12.17 8.67 6.60
N SER A 80 10.95 8.81 7.10
CA SER A 80 10.01 7.72 7.30
C SER A 80 9.64 6.96 6.01
N VAL A 81 9.43 7.67 4.90
CA VAL A 81 9.08 7.05 3.63
C VAL A 81 10.29 6.56 2.83
N SER A 82 11.47 7.14 3.06
CA SER A 82 12.71 6.77 2.35
C SER A 82 13.16 5.35 2.66
N SER A 83 13.09 4.92 3.93
CA SER A 83 13.44 3.53 4.31
C SER A 83 12.56 2.51 3.63
N THR A 84 11.29 2.84 3.43
CA THR A 84 10.33 1.96 2.76
C THR A 84 10.68 1.74 1.30
N VAL A 85 11.23 2.75 0.59
CA VAL A 85 11.69 2.59 -0.81
C VAL A 85 12.71 1.46 -0.88
N LEU A 86 13.75 1.53 -0.05
CA LEU A 86 14.83 0.53 -0.03
C LEU A 86 14.31 -0.85 0.37
N SER A 87 13.49 -0.90 1.41
CA SER A 87 12.93 -2.15 1.92
C SER A 87 12.07 -2.88 0.90
N ARG A 88 11.26 -2.18 0.10
CA ARG A 88 10.38 -2.79 -0.90
C ARG A 88 11.13 -3.49 -2.03
N PHE A 89 12.28 -2.95 -2.46
CA PHE A 89 13.11 -3.64 -3.46
C PHE A 89 13.65 -4.98 -2.96
N VAL A 90 13.96 -5.08 -1.67
CA VAL A 90 14.50 -6.30 -1.05
C VAL A 90 13.37 -7.28 -0.72
N VAL A 91 12.27 -6.80 -0.18
CA VAL A 91 11.17 -7.62 0.34
C VAL A 91 10.44 -8.39 -0.78
N GLY A 92 10.28 -7.80 -1.96
CA GLY A 92 9.62 -8.46 -3.07
C GLY A 92 10.25 -9.81 -3.44
N PRO A 93 11.53 -9.86 -3.80
CA PRO A 93 12.24 -11.11 -4.08
C PRO A 93 12.30 -12.09 -2.89
N LEU A 94 12.32 -11.58 -1.66
CA LEU A 94 12.26 -12.44 -0.47
C LEU A 94 10.90 -13.11 -0.33
N CYS A 95 9.80 -12.44 -0.70
CA CYS A 95 8.46 -13.06 -0.73
C CYS A 95 8.40 -14.22 -1.74
N ASP A 96 9.01 -14.06 -2.92
CA ASP A 96 9.09 -15.13 -3.92
C ASP A 96 9.85 -16.37 -3.39
N THR A 97 10.81 -16.17 -2.48
CA THR A 97 11.69 -17.24 -1.96
C THR A 97 11.17 -17.88 -0.68
N PHE A 98 10.69 -17.07 0.27
CA PHE A 98 10.38 -17.53 1.64
C PHE A 98 8.86 -17.51 1.95
N GLY A 99 8.05 -16.98 1.06
CA GLY A 99 6.61 -16.78 1.27
C GLY A 99 6.28 -15.49 2.02
N ALA A 100 5.07 -14.97 1.77
CA ALA A 100 4.62 -13.69 2.33
C ALA A 100 4.44 -13.73 3.85
N ARG A 101 3.99 -14.86 4.40
CA ARG A 101 3.72 -15.05 5.83
C ARG A 101 4.94 -14.76 6.69
N ILE A 102 6.07 -15.38 6.37
CA ILE A 102 7.32 -15.21 7.13
C ILE A 102 7.84 -13.79 6.98
N ILE A 103 7.93 -13.29 5.76
CA ILE A 103 8.51 -11.97 5.48
C ILE A 103 7.67 -10.85 6.10
N SER A 104 6.34 -10.89 5.97
CA SER A 104 5.44 -9.91 6.59
C SER A 104 5.55 -9.92 8.12
N SER A 105 5.56 -11.11 8.75
CA SER A 105 5.74 -11.23 10.20
C SER A 105 7.08 -10.66 10.66
N THR A 106 8.16 -10.94 9.93
CA THR A 106 9.50 -10.39 10.23
C THR A 106 9.51 -8.87 10.16
N LEU A 107 8.92 -8.27 9.11
CA LEU A 107 8.84 -6.81 8.95
C LEU A 107 8.04 -6.16 10.08
N LEU A 108 6.91 -6.75 10.48
CA LEU A 108 6.11 -6.26 11.59
C LEU A 108 6.90 -6.29 12.91
N ILE A 109 7.64 -7.38 13.18
CA ILE A 109 8.50 -7.49 14.37
C ILE A 109 9.64 -6.46 14.31
N MET A 110 10.32 -6.33 13.17
CA MET A 110 11.39 -5.35 13.00
C MET A 110 10.93 -3.91 13.23
N GLY A 111 9.74 -3.55 12.79
CA GLY A 111 9.22 -2.20 12.94
C GLY A 111 8.54 -1.95 14.29
N CYS A 112 8.04 -2.98 15.00
CA CYS A 112 7.47 -2.80 16.33
C CYS A 112 8.55 -2.46 17.36
N ILE A 113 9.78 -2.94 17.20
CA ILE A 113 10.90 -2.63 18.09
C ILE A 113 11.15 -1.11 18.17
N PRO A 114 11.45 -0.38 17.07
CA PRO A 114 11.60 1.07 17.14
C PRO A 114 10.30 1.77 17.58
N THR A 115 9.12 1.22 17.32
CA THR A 115 7.87 1.80 17.81
C THR A 115 7.77 1.74 19.34
N PHE A 116 8.23 0.65 19.99
CA PHE A 116 8.34 0.59 21.45
C PHE A 116 9.27 1.67 22.02
N PHE A 117 10.35 1.97 21.32
CA PHE A 117 11.31 3.00 21.74
C PHE A 117 10.95 4.42 21.30
N ALA A 118 9.85 4.61 20.57
CA ALA A 118 9.46 5.93 20.03
C ALA A 118 9.24 7.01 21.11
N GLY A 119 8.84 6.60 22.32
CA GLY A 119 8.70 7.50 23.46
C GLY A 119 10.02 8.00 24.08
N LEU A 120 11.17 7.45 23.68
CA LEU A 120 12.48 7.83 24.24
C LEU A 120 13.20 8.92 23.46
N VAL A 121 12.63 9.43 22.37
CA VAL A 121 13.22 10.49 21.54
C VAL A 121 13.29 11.81 22.31
N ASN A 122 14.41 12.53 22.17
CA ASN A 122 14.67 13.80 22.86
C ASN A 122 15.10 14.92 21.89
N SER A 123 15.21 14.63 20.59
CA SER A 123 15.59 15.61 19.57
C SER A 123 14.86 15.36 18.25
N ALA A 124 14.85 16.36 17.37
CA ALA A 124 14.36 16.23 16.01
C ALA A 124 15.09 15.14 15.20
N VAL A 125 16.38 14.96 15.46
CA VAL A 125 17.21 13.92 14.82
C VAL A 125 16.78 12.54 15.29
N ASP A 126 16.51 12.35 16.58
CA ASP A 126 16.02 11.07 17.11
C ASP A 126 14.67 10.71 16.48
N VAL A 127 13.77 11.69 16.35
CA VAL A 127 12.48 11.51 15.67
C VAL A 127 12.68 11.05 14.23
N ALA A 128 13.61 11.66 13.48
CA ALA A 128 13.88 11.27 12.11
C ALA A 128 14.46 9.85 12.01
N ILE A 129 15.39 9.50 12.90
CA ILE A 129 16.02 8.17 12.95
C ILE A 129 15.00 7.10 13.31
N ILE A 130 14.22 7.30 14.37
CA ILE A 130 13.24 6.30 14.81
C ILE A 130 12.16 6.09 13.74
N ARG A 131 11.70 7.16 13.10
CA ARG A 131 10.74 7.10 11.99
C ARG A 131 11.30 6.43 10.74
N PHE A 132 12.61 6.55 10.49
CA PHE A 132 13.28 5.79 9.42
C PHE A 132 13.14 4.28 9.67
N PHE A 133 13.44 3.81 10.88
CA PHE A 133 13.35 2.39 11.20
C PHE A 133 11.89 1.88 11.26
N ILE A 134 10.95 2.67 11.78
CA ILE A 134 9.53 2.33 11.74
C ILE A 134 9.03 2.22 10.29
N GLY A 135 9.52 3.06 9.38
CA GLY A 135 9.15 3.07 7.97
C GLY A 135 9.41 1.75 7.24
N VAL A 136 10.32 0.90 7.73
CA VAL A 136 10.54 -0.46 7.19
C VAL A 136 9.25 -1.28 7.16
N MET A 137 8.33 -1.07 8.13
CA MET A 137 7.01 -1.71 8.14
C MET A 137 6.17 -1.39 6.90
N GLY A 138 6.37 -0.26 6.24
CA GLY A 138 5.67 0.08 4.99
C GLY A 138 5.93 -0.91 3.84
N ALA A 139 6.97 -1.74 3.96
CA ALA A 139 7.23 -2.82 3.00
C ALA A 139 6.29 -4.03 3.16
N THR A 140 5.53 -4.15 4.25
CA THR A 140 4.48 -5.17 4.41
C THR A 140 3.41 -5.08 3.33
N PHE A 141 3.22 -3.92 2.72
CA PHE A 141 2.40 -3.75 1.53
C PHE A 141 2.76 -4.74 0.41
N VAL A 142 4.05 -4.91 0.12
CA VAL A 142 4.53 -5.84 -0.91
C VAL A 142 4.15 -7.28 -0.57
N CYS A 143 4.32 -7.66 0.70
CA CYS A 143 3.90 -8.97 1.19
C CYS A 143 2.38 -9.17 1.00
N THR A 144 1.57 -8.16 1.34
CA THR A 144 0.11 -8.20 1.23
C THR A 144 -0.34 -8.41 -0.22
N GLN A 145 0.22 -7.66 -1.17
CA GLN A 145 -0.10 -7.79 -2.59
C GLN A 145 0.36 -9.12 -3.17
N PHE A 146 1.58 -9.54 -2.84
CA PHE A 146 2.08 -10.85 -3.21
C PHE A 146 1.20 -11.97 -2.65
N TRP A 147 0.87 -11.92 -1.35
CA TRP A 147 0.07 -12.93 -0.68
C TRP A 147 -1.32 -13.07 -1.29
N SER A 148 -2.02 -11.96 -1.51
CA SER A 148 -3.30 -11.96 -2.21
C SER A 148 -3.21 -12.57 -3.59
N SER A 149 -2.14 -12.28 -4.35
CA SER A 149 -1.91 -12.86 -5.67
C SER A 149 -1.61 -14.37 -5.64
N GLN A 150 -1.10 -14.89 -4.51
CA GLN A 150 -0.93 -16.34 -4.32
C GLN A 150 -2.24 -17.05 -3.92
N ILE A 151 -3.14 -16.35 -3.22
CA ILE A 151 -4.38 -16.92 -2.67
C ILE A 151 -5.54 -16.88 -3.68
N PHE A 152 -5.61 -15.85 -4.53
CA PHE A 152 -6.75 -15.60 -5.42
C PHE A 152 -6.40 -15.79 -6.90
N ALA A 153 -7.39 -16.32 -7.66
CA ALA A 153 -7.27 -16.57 -9.10
C ALA A 153 -7.13 -15.27 -9.90
N LYS A 154 -6.51 -15.36 -11.08
CA LYS A 154 -6.16 -14.19 -11.91
C LYS A 154 -7.35 -13.34 -12.33
N GLU A 155 -8.50 -13.95 -12.54
CA GLU A 155 -9.75 -13.28 -12.91
C GLU A 155 -10.28 -12.38 -11.80
N PHE A 156 -9.96 -12.72 -10.54
CA PHE A 156 -10.41 -12.03 -9.34
C PHE A 156 -9.30 -11.25 -8.63
N VAL A 157 -8.06 -11.34 -9.10
CA VAL A 157 -6.89 -10.79 -8.42
C VAL A 157 -6.91 -9.26 -8.30
N GLY A 158 -7.52 -8.56 -9.24
CA GLY A 158 -7.66 -7.10 -9.20
C GLY A 158 -8.45 -6.67 -7.96
N THR A 159 -9.64 -7.25 -7.78
CA THR A 159 -10.50 -7.01 -6.62
C THR A 159 -9.82 -7.45 -5.32
N ALA A 160 -9.17 -8.61 -5.31
CA ALA A 160 -8.51 -9.15 -4.12
C ALA A 160 -7.34 -8.27 -3.65
N ASN A 161 -6.43 -7.90 -4.55
CA ASN A 161 -5.28 -7.04 -4.25
C ASN A 161 -5.73 -5.63 -3.84
N ALA A 162 -6.73 -5.08 -4.53
CA ALA A 162 -7.24 -3.75 -4.22
C ALA A 162 -7.91 -3.72 -2.83
N THR A 163 -8.69 -4.75 -2.48
CA THR A 163 -9.36 -4.82 -1.18
C THR A 163 -8.36 -5.00 -0.04
N THR A 164 -7.42 -5.95 -0.16
CA THR A 164 -6.39 -6.13 0.89
C THR A 164 -5.51 -4.89 1.06
N GLY A 165 -5.14 -4.23 -0.04
CA GLY A 165 -4.38 -2.99 -0.02
C GLY A 165 -5.16 -1.83 0.59
N GLY A 166 -6.42 -1.65 0.19
CA GLY A 166 -7.28 -0.57 0.69
C GLY A 166 -7.58 -0.71 2.18
N TRP A 167 -7.98 -1.91 2.62
CA TRP A 167 -8.23 -2.16 4.04
C TRP A 167 -6.96 -2.03 4.88
N GLY A 168 -5.80 -2.33 4.33
CA GLY A 168 -4.52 -2.06 4.97
C GLY A 168 -4.24 -0.56 5.09
N ASN A 169 -4.34 0.19 3.97
CA ASN A 169 -4.11 1.65 3.95
C ASN A 169 -5.10 2.43 4.84
N LEU A 170 -6.31 1.90 5.09
CA LEU A 170 -7.27 2.46 6.03
C LEU A 170 -6.66 2.75 7.41
N GLY A 171 -5.64 1.96 7.81
CA GLY A 171 -4.87 2.19 9.03
C GLY A 171 -4.29 3.61 9.13
N GLY A 172 -3.92 4.24 8.00
CA GLY A 172 -3.44 5.63 7.95
C GLY A 172 -4.51 6.67 8.33
N GLY A 173 -5.77 6.43 7.93
CA GLY A 173 -6.90 7.26 8.36
C GLY A 173 -7.31 7.00 9.81
N VAL A 174 -7.37 5.72 10.19
CA VAL A 174 -7.76 5.31 11.55
C VAL A 174 -6.75 5.79 12.60
N THR A 175 -5.45 5.79 12.29
CA THR A 175 -4.43 6.24 13.24
C THR A 175 -4.62 7.69 13.69
N GLN A 176 -5.19 8.55 12.83
CA GLN A 176 -5.47 9.95 13.17
C GLN A 176 -6.44 10.09 14.36
N ILE A 177 -7.37 9.17 14.48
CA ILE A 177 -8.35 9.13 15.59
C ILE A 177 -7.81 8.26 16.73
N PHE A 178 -7.26 7.10 16.39
CA PHE A 178 -6.79 6.11 17.37
C PHE A 178 -5.69 6.66 18.27
N MET A 179 -4.63 7.26 17.71
CA MET A 179 -3.53 7.78 18.52
C MET A 179 -3.92 8.96 19.39
N VAL A 180 -4.84 9.82 18.90
CA VAL A 180 -5.39 10.92 19.71
C VAL A 180 -6.22 10.37 20.86
N ALA A 181 -7.01 9.32 20.66
CA ALA A 181 -7.78 8.67 21.71
C ALA A 181 -6.86 8.04 22.79
N VAL A 182 -5.82 7.33 22.35
CA VAL A 182 -4.80 6.73 23.24
C VAL A 182 -4.08 7.82 24.05
N TRP A 183 -3.65 8.91 23.40
CA TRP A 183 -3.02 10.04 24.06
C TRP A 183 -3.94 10.68 25.10
N ASN A 184 -5.20 10.95 24.76
CA ASN A 184 -6.18 11.49 25.69
C ASN A 184 -6.42 10.55 26.89
N ALA A 185 -6.44 9.24 26.68
CA ALA A 185 -6.56 8.27 27.77
C ALA A 185 -5.37 8.36 28.74
N PHE A 186 -4.13 8.46 28.24
CA PHE A 186 -2.96 8.63 29.11
C PHE A 186 -2.92 10.01 29.79
N LYS A 187 -3.44 11.07 29.17
CA LYS A 187 -3.52 12.41 29.77
C LYS A 187 -4.40 12.48 31.01
N THR A 188 -5.27 11.53 31.26
CA THR A 188 -6.06 11.48 32.49
C THR A 188 -5.20 11.27 33.74
N GLY A 189 -4.01 10.65 33.61
CA GLY A 189 -3.12 10.32 34.72
C GLY A 189 -1.70 10.86 34.59
N TYR A 190 -1.31 11.37 33.41
CA TYR A 190 0.06 11.80 33.14
C TYR A 190 0.10 13.20 32.50
N SER A 191 1.28 13.85 32.53
CA SER A 191 1.52 15.08 31.77
C SER A 191 1.33 14.84 30.26
N SER A 192 1.07 15.92 29.50
CA SER A 192 0.95 15.82 28.02
C SER A 192 2.17 15.20 27.38
N GLU A 193 3.37 15.53 27.88
CA GLU A 193 4.66 14.97 27.47
C GLU A 193 4.73 13.47 27.71
N THR A 194 4.54 13.03 28.94
CA THR A 194 4.57 11.59 29.28
C THR A 194 3.48 10.81 28.52
N ALA A 195 2.30 11.41 28.37
CA ALA A 195 1.17 10.78 27.68
C ALA A 195 1.47 10.49 26.20
N TRP A 196 2.07 11.44 25.44
CA TRP A 196 2.41 11.14 24.05
C TRP A 196 3.51 10.09 23.93
N ARG A 197 4.49 10.10 24.83
CA ARG A 197 5.59 9.11 24.88
C ARG A 197 5.06 7.70 25.11
N LEU A 198 4.16 7.52 26.08
CA LEU A 198 3.52 6.23 26.40
C LEU A 198 2.58 5.75 25.29
N SER A 199 2.00 6.65 24.51
CA SER A 199 1.00 6.30 23.48
C SER A 199 1.54 5.34 22.44
N PHE A 200 2.83 5.35 22.15
CA PHE A 200 3.44 4.44 21.16
C PHE A 200 3.53 2.98 21.61
N LEU A 201 3.46 2.71 22.91
CA LEU A 201 3.47 1.35 23.44
C LEU A 201 2.24 0.54 22.98
N VAL A 202 1.10 1.22 22.82
CA VAL A 202 -0.17 0.55 22.45
C VAL A 202 -0.11 -0.03 21.03
N PRO A 203 0.15 0.77 19.96
CA PRO A 203 0.27 0.22 18.62
C PRO A 203 1.41 -0.79 18.51
N ALA A 204 2.54 -0.59 19.18
CA ALA A 204 3.66 -1.53 19.17
C ALA A 204 3.27 -2.91 19.72
N ALA A 205 2.56 -2.96 20.86
CA ALA A 205 2.09 -4.22 21.44
C ALA A 205 1.10 -4.93 20.51
N ILE A 206 0.15 -4.20 19.90
CA ILE A 206 -0.82 -4.79 18.98
C ILE A 206 -0.12 -5.35 17.73
N VAL A 207 0.81 -4.57 17.13
CA VAL A 207 1.59 -5.03 15.97
C VAL A 207 2.37 -6.31 16.29
N PHE A 208 2.99 -6.39 17.48
CA PHE A 208 3.69 -7.60 17.91
C PHE A 208 2.77 -8.80 18.00
N CYS A 209 1.60 -8.67 18.64
CA CYS A 209 0.60 -9.75 18.73
C CYS A 209 0.13 -10.20 17.34
N VAL A 210 -0.13 -9.25 16.43
CA VAL A 210 -0.54 -9.55 15.05
C VAL A 210 0.56 -10.30 14.30
N ALA A 211 1.82 -9.87 14.42
CA ALA A 211 2.96 -10.52 13.77
C ALA A 211 3.14 -11.98 14.23
N VAL A 212 3.04 -12.23 15.53
CA VAL A 212 3.11 -13.57 16.11
C VAL A 212 1.91 -14.42 15.66
N GLY A 213 0.69 -13.86 15.73
CA GLY A 213 -0.51 -14.56 15.28
C GLY A 213 -0.43 -14.95 13.79
N GLN A 214 -0.01 -14.02 12.92
CA GLN A 214 0.19 -14.25 11.49
C GLN A 214 1.21 -15.37 11.23
N LEU A 215 2.33 -15.37 11.95
CA LEU A 215 3.41 -16.34 11.76
C LEU A 215 2.94 -17.79 12.04
N PHE A 216 2.11 -17.99 13.05
CA PHE A 216 1.70 -19.34 13.49
C PHE A 216 0.32 -19.77 12.94
N LEU A 217 -0.57 -18.84 12.63
CA LEU A 217 -1.97 -19.15 12.29
C LEU A 217 -2.28 -19.05 10.80
N ALA A 218 -1.47 -18.38 9.97
CA ALA A 218 -1.69 -18.24 8.54
C ALA A 218 -0.95 -19.30 7.72
N ASP A 219 -1.23 -19.35 6.41
CA ASP A 219 -0.56 -20.18 5.42
C ASP A 219 -0.08 -19.31 4.24
N ASP A 220 1.03 -19.71 3.60
CA ASP A 220 1.64 -18.92 2.50
C ASP A 220 0.84 -18.99 1.20
N CYS A 221 0.22 -20.15 0.91
CA CYS A 221 -0.56 -20.36 -0.30
C CYS A 221 -1.68 -21.41 -0.07
N PRO A 222 -2.59 -21.66 -1.03
CA PRO A 222 -3.69 -22.62 -0.87
C PRO A 222 -3.28 -24.02 -0.49
N LYS A 223 -2.14 -24.49 -1.00
CA LYS A 223 -1.65 -25.84 -0.74
C LYS A 223 -0.90 -25.99 0.58
N GLY A 224 -0.50 -24.91 1.26
CA GLY A 224 0.22 -24.91 2.53
C GLY A 224 1.35 -23.89 2.61
N ASN A 225 2.34 -24.14 3.45
CA ASN A 225 3.49 -23.25 3.62
C ASN A 225 4.64 -23.65 2.68
N TYR A 226 5.42 -22.70 2.21
CA TYR A 226 6.53 -22.92 1.29
C TYR A 226 7.51 -23.97 1.80
N LYS A 227 7.91 -23.90 3.07
CA LYS A 227 8.81 -24.87 3.70
C LYS A 227 8.24 -26.30 3.70
N GLU A 228 6.93 -26.45 3.91
CA GLU A 228 6.24 -27.75 3.87
C GLU A 228 6.21 -28.30 2.43
N LEU A 229 5.89 -27.44 1.47
CA LEU A 229 5.84 -27.80 0.03
C LEU A 229 7.22 -28.20 -0.52
N GLU A 230 8.28 -27.48 -0.11
CA GLU A 230 9.66 -27.84 -0.46
C GLU A 230 10.06 -29.20 0.11
N ALA A 231 9.74 -29.45 1.39
CA ALA A 231 10.05 -30.72 2.07
C ALA A 231 9.38 -31.93 1.41
N HIS A 232 8.18 -31.75 0.84
CA HIS A 232 7.44 -32.80 0.13
C HIS A 232 7.69 -32.83 -1.38
N GLY A 233 8.63 -32.01 -1.90
CA GLY A 233 8.94 -31.95 -3.34
C GLY A 233 7.80 -31.39 -4.21
N ALA A 234 6.82 -30.71 -3.59
CA ALA A 234 5.69 -30.09 -4.28
C ALA A 234 6.04 -28.70 -4.83
N MET A 235 7.14 -28.12 -4.39
CA MET A 235 7.63 -26.81 -4.81
C MET A 235 9.15 -26.80 -4.91
N THR A 236 9.68 -26.11 -5.92
CA THR A 236 11.12 -25.80 -6.01
C THR A 236 11.37 -24.40 -5.49
N ARG A 237 12.35 -24.25 -4.63
CA ARG A 237 12.71 -22.94 -4.07
C ARG A 237 13.20 -22.00 -5.15
N LYS A 238 12.61 -20.81 -5.23
CA LYS A 238 13.00 -19.76 -6.16
C LYS A 238 14.22 -18.99 -5.62
N SER A 239 15.08 -18.52 -6.51
CA SER A 239 16.20 -17.66 -6.16
C SER A 239 15.75 -16.20 -6.15
N SER A 240 15.90 -15.51 -5.01
CA SER A 240 15.60 -14.08 -4.89
C SER A 240 16.35 -13.22 -5.91
N ALA A 241 17.60 -13.56 -6.21
CA ALA A 241 18.40 -12.83 -7.20
C ALA A 241 17.85 -12.97 -8.62
N VAL A 242 17.37 -14.18 -8.99
CA VAL A 242 16.76 -14.43 -10.30
C VAL A 242 15.42 -13.70 -10.41
N SER A 243 14.57 -13.79 -9.40
CA SER A 243 13.30 -13.06 -9.34
C SER A 243 13.53 -11.55 -9.46
N PHE A 244 14.47 -11.00 -8.69
CA PHE A 244 14.80 -9.58 -8.76
C PHE A 244 15.25 -9.17 -10.16
N LYS A 245 16.18 -9.91 -10.77
CA LYS A 245 16.68 -9.63 -12.12
C LYS A 245 15.55 -9.62 -13.16
N LYS A 246 14.64 -10.61 -13.12
CA LYS A 246 13.48 -10.67 -14.03
C LYS A 246 12.57 -9.44 -13.88
N GLY A 247 12.20 -9.08 -12.65
CA GLY A 247 11.38 -7.90 -12.38
C GLY A 247 12.07 -6.59 -12.77
N TYR A 248 13.36 -6.44 -12.41
CA TYR A 248 14.16 -5.23 -12.67
C TYR A 248 14.37 -4.96 -14.16
N MET A 249 14.60 -5.99 -14.96
CA MET A 249 14.85 -5.85 -16.40
C MET A 249 13.58 -5.64 -17.23
N ASN A 250 12.40 -5.78 -16.64
CA ASN A 250 11.13 -5.59 -17.34
C ASN A 250 10.72 -4.11 -17.33
N VAL A 251 10.64 -3.50 -18.51
CA VAL A 251 10.28 -2.07 -18.68
C VAL A 251 8.90 -1.76 -18.09
N ASN A 252 7.93 -2.69 -18.16
CA ASN A 252 6.60 -2.46 -17.58
C ASN A 252 6.64 -2.30 -16.06
N SER A 253 7.60 -2.93 -15.35
CA SER A 253 7.80 -2.72 -13.93
C SER A 253 8.13 -1.26 -13.61
N TRP A 254 8.95 -0.61 -14.44
CA TRP A 254 9.34 0.79 -14.26
C TRP A 254 8.26 1.77 -14.72
N LEU A 255 7.52 1.46 -15.77
CA LEU A 255 6.35 2.26 -16.16
C LEU A 255 5.30 2.25 -15.04
N MET A 256 5.02 1.08 -14.46
CA MET A 256 4.12 0.98 -13.31
C MET A 256 4.70 1.61 -12.02
N PHE A 257 6.03 1.55 -11.81
CA PHE A 257 6.72 2.27 -10.73
C PHE A 257 6.40 3.78 -10.79
N LEU A 258 6.53 4.39 -11.97
CA LEU A 258 6.23 5.83 -12.15
C LEU A 258 4.74 6.14 -11.97
N GLN A 259 3.85 5.30 -12.49
CA GLN A 259 2.41 5.48 -12.28
C GLN A 259 2.00 5.30 -10.82
N TYR A 260 2.64 4.36 -10.11
CA TYR A 260 2.38 4.16 -8.69
C TYR A 260 2.95 5.29 -7.83
N ALA A 261 4.02 5.96 -8.28
CA ALA A 261 4.49 7.21 -7.70
C ALA A 261 3.44 8.33 -7.82
N ALA A 262 2.67 8.34 -8.92
CA ALA A 262 1.61 9.31 -9.15
C ALA A 262 0.42 9.13 -8.20
N CYS A 263 -0.02 7.90 -7.90
CA CYS A 263 -1.17 7.66 -7.02
C CYS A 263 -0.76 7.40 -5.56
N PHE A 264 -0.09 6.31 -5.23
CA PHE A 264 0.28 6.00 -3.84
C PHE A 264 1.24 7.03 -3.23
N GLY A 265 2.13 7.61 -4.05
CA GLY A 265 3.00 8.71 -3.61
C GLY A 265 2.19 9.95 -3.22
N VAL A 266 1.12 10.24 -3.93
CA VAL A 266 0.18 11.33 -3.60
C VAL A 266 -0.60 10.98 -2.32
N GLU A 267 -1.08 9.73 -2.16
CA GLU A 267 -1.75 9.31 -0.93
C GLU A 267 -0.88 9.54 0.31
N LEU A 268 0.36 9.05 0.29
CA LEU A 268 1.29 9.20 1.39
C LEU A 268 1.59 10.67 1.71
N THR A 269 1.71 11.50 0.67
CA THR A 269 1.95 12.94 0.82
C THR A 269 0.75 13.63 1.45
N VAL A 270 -0.45 13.40 0.93
CA VAL A 270 -1.69 14.01 1.47
C VAL A 270 -1.91 13.60 2.91
N ASN A 271 -1.73 12.32 3.26
CA ASN A 271 -1.85 11.84 4.65
C ASN A 271 -0.87 12.55 5.61
N ASN A 272 0.27 13.03 5.13
CA ASN A 272 1.24 13.78 5.93
C ASN A 272 0.95 15.27 6.02
N VAL A 273 0.38 15.89 4.97
CA VAL A 273 0.25 17.37 4.90
C VAL A 273 -1.17 17.88 5.05
N ALA A 274 -2.22 17.06 4.82
CA ALA A 274 -3.60 17.52 4.72
C ALA A 274 -4.10 18.24 5.98
N ALA A 275 -3.80 17.73 7.18
CA ALA A 275 -4.24 18.37 8.42
C ALA A 275 -3.65 19.78 8.56
N ASN A 276 -2.36 19.95 8.24
CA ASN A 276 -1.71 21.27 8.27
C ASN A 276 -2.29 22.18 7.18
N TYR A 277 -2.47 21.66 5.95
CA TYR A 277 -3.10 22.40 4.86
C TYR A 277 -4.48 22.95 5.24
N PHE A 278 -5.36 22.14 5.82
CA PHE A 278 -6.69 22.59 6.23
C PHE A 278 -6.64 23.56 7.40
N SER A 279 -5.67 23.44 8.29
CA SER A 279 -5.45 24.41 9.37
C SER A 279 -4.98 25.75 8.82
N ASP A 280 -4.01 25.76 7.91
CA ASP A 280 -3.37 26.98 7.40
C ASP A 280 -4.26 27.70 6.38
N GLU A 281 -4.89 26.97 5.42
CA GLU A 281 -5.69 27.56 4.35
C GLU A 281 -7.12 27.97 4.77
N PHE A 282 -7.72 27.24 5.72
CA PHE A 282 -9.11 27.44 6.13
C PHE A 282 -9.26 27.90 7.58
N GLY A 283 -8.16 28.10 8.32
CA GLY A 283 -8.18 28.54 9.71
C GLY A 283 -8.80 27.53 10.67
N LEU A 284 -8.74 26.23 10.38
CA LEU A 284 -9.36 25.21 11.21
C LEU A 284 -8.53 24.89 12.46
N SER A 285 -9.22 24.60 13.56
CA SER A 285 -8.55 24.02 14.74
C SER A 285 -7.95 22.66 14.39
N THR A 286 -6.92 22.24 15.12
CA THR A 286 -6.23 20.95 14.94
C THR A 286 -7.19 19.78 14.85
N THR A 287 -8.20 19.71 15.73
CA THR A 287 -9.21 18.65 15.73
C THR A 287 -10.06 18.66 14.45
N LYS A 288 -10.57 19.84 14.04
CA LYS A 288 -11.38 19.98 12.83
C LYS A 288 -10.57 19.68 11.57
N ALA A 289 -9.34 20.19 11.49
CA ALA A 289 -8.43 19.94 10.38
C ALA A 289 -8.10 18.45 10.25
N GLY A 290 -7.79 17.78 11.35
CA GLY A 290 -7.57 16.32 11.38
C GLY A 290 -8.81 15.53 10.96
N THR A 291 -10.00 15.92 11.43
CA THR A 291 -11.27 15.29 11.02
C THR A 291 -11.52 15.44 9.51
N VAL A 292 -11.27 16.60 8.91
CA VAL A 292 -11.41 16.79 7.46
C VAL A 292 -10.34 16.00 6.70
N ALA A 293 -9.09 16.02 7.16
CA ALA A 293 -8.00 15.27 6.56
C ALA A 293 -8.25 13.74 6.62
N SER A 294 -8.83 13.24 7.70
CA SER A 294 -9.14 11.80 7.82
C SER A 294 -10.11 11.30 6.75
N LEU A 295 -10.99 12.16 6.21
CA LEU A 295 -11.92 11.79 5.13
C LEU A 295 -11.17 11.26 3.91
N PHE A 296 -9.98 11.80 3.62
CA PHE A 296 -9.14 11.31 2.53
C PHE A 296 -8.73 9.84 2.77
N GLY A 297 -8.14 9.52 3.92
CA GLY A 297 -7.69 8.16 4.24
C GLY A 297 -8.83 7.15 4.45
N LEU A 298 -9.97 7.60 4.98
CA LEU A 298 -11.15 6.75 5.22
C LEU A 298 -11.79 6.23 3.94
N MET A 299 -11.61 6.91 2.79
CA MET A 299 -12.08 6.41 1.50
C MET A 299 -11.43 5.07 1.11
N ASN A 300 -10.28 4.70 1.68
CA ASN A 300 -9.65 3.39 1.50
C ASN A 300 -10.56 2.20 1.87
N LEU A 301 -11.58 2.43 2.68
CA LEU A 301 -12.55 1.40 3.04
C LEU A 301 -13.19 0.76 1.80
N PHE A 302 -13.47 1.56 0.75
CA PHE A 302 -14.15 1.09 -0.46
C PHE A 302 -13.53 1.55 -1.78
N ALA A 303 -12.91 2.75 -1.83
CA ALA A 303 -12.51 3.35 -3.10
C ALA A 303 -11.42 2.54 -3.83
N ARG A 304 -10.45 1.99 -3.09
CA ARG A 304 -9.42 1.13 -3.68
C ARG A 304 -10.02 -0.18 -4.22
N SER A 305 -10.94 -0.79 -3.48
CA SER A 305 -11.69 -1.96 -3.94
C SER A 305 -12.50 -1.68 -5.20
N LEU A 306 -13.15 -0.49 -5.28
CA LEU A 306 -13.85 -0.05 -6.49
C LEU A 306 -12.90 0.04 -7.69
N GLY A 307 -11.65 0.48 -7.50
CA GLY A 307 -10.63 0.47 -8.56
C GLY A 307 -10.34 -0.95 -9.06
N GLY A 308 -10.18 -1.91 -8.15
CA GLY A 308 -10.01 -3.33 -8.49
C GLY A 308 -11.21 -3.90 -9.24
N ILE A 309 -12.42 -3.65 -8.74
CA ILE A 309 -13.68 -4.06 -9.37
C ILE A 309 -13.82 -3.44 -10.76
N TRP A 310 -13.51 -2.15 -10.90
CA TRP A 310 -13.50 -1.44 -12.19
C TRP A 310 -12.53 -2.09 -13.18
N SER A 311 -11.32 -2.42 -12.72
CA SER A 311 -10.31 -3.12 -13.51
C SER A 311 -10.79 -4.50 -13.95
N ASP A 312 -11.35 -5.30 -13.05
CA ASP A 312 -11.85 -6.65 -13.35
C ASP A 312 -13.11 -6.60 -14.26
N PHE A 313 -13.98 -5.61 -14.04
CA PHE A 313 -15.16 -5.39 -14.90
C PHE A 313 -14.76 -5.04 -16.34
N LEU A 314 -13.82 -4.12 -16.52
CA LEU A 314 -13.34 -3.79 -17.86
C LEU A 314 -12.56 -4.95 -18.49
N PHE A 315 -11.80 -5.70 -17.70
CA PHE A 315 -11.15 -6.92 -18.16
C PHE A 315 -12.16 -7.91 -18.77
N ALA A 316 -13.25 -8.18 -18.06
CA ALA A 316 -14.31 -9.05 -18.55
C ALA A 316 -15.06 -8.45 -19.76
N LYS A 317 -15.37 -7.14 -19.73
CA LYS A 317 -16.08 -6.44 -20.83
C LYS A 317 -15.29 -6.43 -22.13
N PHE A 318 -13.96 -6.40 -22.09
CA PHE A 318 -13.09 -6.51 -23.27
C PHE A 318 -12.79 -7.96 -23.67
N GLY A 319 -13.55 -8.93 -23.16
CA GLY A 319 -13.52 -10.33 -23.58
C GLY A 319 -12.64 -11.25 -22.73
N GLY A 320 -12.09 -10.75 -21.62
CA GLY A 320 -11.22 -11.54 -20.74
C GLY A 320 -9.91 -11.97 -21.41
N GLY A 321 -9.15 -12.85 -20.76
CA GLY A 321 -7.94 -13.46 -21.32
C GLY A 321 -6.98 -12.44 -21.96
N VAL A 322 -6.56 -12.73 -23.18
CA VAL A 322 -5.58 -11.92 -23.93
C VAL A 322 -6.07 -10.50 -24.21
N THR A 323 -7.32 -10.34 -24.62
CA THR A 323 -7.92 -9.04 -24.98
C THR A 323 -8.36 -8.23 -23.76
N GLY A 324 -8.70 -8.92 -22.66
CA GLY A 324 -9.14 -8.29 -21.41
C GLY A 324 -8.11 -7.36 -20.79
N MET A 325 -6.82 -7.60 -21.01
CA MET A 325 -5.74 -6.72 -20.51
C MET A 325 -5.91 -5.27 -20.97
N ARG A 326 -6.44 -5.05 -22.18
CA ARG A 326 -6.80 -3.71 -22.66
C ARG A 326 -7.75 -3.00 -21.72
N GLY A 327 -8.72 -3.71 -21.15
CA GLY A 327 -9.65 -3.17 -20.16
C GLY A 327 -8.93 -2.73 -18.87
N ARG A 328 -7.95 -3.51 -18.39
CA ARG A 328 -7.13 -3.13 -17.23
C ARG A 328 -6.32 -1.86 -17.47
N PHE A 329 -5.75 -1.70 -18.68
CA PHE A 329 -5.03 -0.50 -19.04
C PHE A 329 -5.95 0.73 -19.10
N PHE A 330 -7.15 0.60 -19.68
CA PHE A 330 -8.13 1.69 -19.67
C PHE A 330 -8.62 2.02 -18.25
N ALA A 331 -8.78 1.03 -17.37
CA ALA A 331 -9.10 1.27 -15.96
C ALA A 331 -8.02 2.10 -15.26
N GLN A 332 -6.75 1.73 -15.44
CA GLN A 332 -5.60 2.45 -14.90
C GLN A 332 -5.54 3.89 -15.41
N TRP A 333 -5.65 4.06 -16.71
CA TRP A 333 -5.58 5.38 -17.35
C TRP A 333 -6.70 6.32 -16.86
N SER A 334 -7.95 5.82 -16.84
CA SER A 334 -9.09 6.61 -16.38
C SER A 334 -9.01 7.01 -14.92
N ALA A 335 -8.51 6.12 -14.05
CA ALA A 335 -8.35 6.40 -12.62
C ALA A 335 -7.29 7.48 -12.35
N LEU A 336 -6.12 7.40 -13.01
CA LEU A 336 -5.07 8.42 -12.89
C LEU A 336 -5.51 9.79 -13.45
N LEU A 337 -6.24 9.80 -14.58
CA LEU A 337 -6.80 11.06 -15.11
C LEU A 337 -7.81 11.67 -14.14
N TRP A 338 -8.69 10.85 -13.57
CA TRP A 338 -9.62 11.29 -12.53
C TRP A 338 -8.88 11.94 -11.36
N GLU A 339 -7.88 11.25 -10.83
CA GLU A 339 -7.04 11.73 -9.74
C GLU A 339 -6.43 13.10 -10.05
N GLY A 340 -5.71 13.22 -11.17
CA GLY A 340 -5.03 14.44 -11.56
C GLY A 340 -5.99 15.62 -11.79
N CYS A 341 -7.13 15.38 -12.45
CA CYS A 341 -8.14 16.40 -12.69
C CYS A 341 -8.79 16.91 -11.39
N PHE A 342 -9.15 16.00 -10.47
CA PHE A 342 -9.76 16.39 -9.20
C PHE A 342 -8.74 17.01 -8.23
N LEU A 343 -7.48 16.59 -8.23
CA LEU A 343 -6.42 17.28 -7.51
C LEU A 343 -6.24 18.71 -8.03
N PHE A 344 -6.22 18.89 -9.35
CA PHE A 344 -6.14 20.22 -9.94
C PHE A 344 -7.34 21.09 -9.52
N LEU A 345 -8.55 20.55 -9.63
CA LEU A 345 -9.79 21.23 -9.20
C LEU A 345 -9.75 21.59 -7.71
N PHE A 346 -9.24 20.69 -6.84
CA PHE A 346 -9.13 20.92 -5.40
C PHE A 346 -8.34 22.20 -5.08
N THR A 347 -7.30 22.52 -5.86
CA THR A 347 -6.47 23.70 -5.61
C THR A 347 -7.19 25.04 -5.82
N TYR A 348 -8.35 25.06 -6.47
CA TYR A 348 -9.18 26.25 -6.68
C TYR A 348 -10.31 26.40 -5.66
N MET A 349 -10.44 25.46 -4.74
CA MET A 349 -11.52 25.50 -3.74
C MET A 349 -11.17 26.48 -2.61
N ASN A 350 -11.83 27.64 -2.62
CA ASN A 350 -11.61 28.71 -1.63
C ASN A 350 -12.56 28.62 -0.42
N LYS A 351 -13.60 27.78 -0.50
CA LYS A 351 -14.57 27.56 0.60
C LYS A 351 -14.48 26.12 1.07
N LEU A 352 -14.44 25.92 2.39
CA LEU A 352 -14.36 24.59 3.01
C LEU A 352 -15.49 23.67 2.53
N GLY A 353 -16.73 24.16 2.42
CA GLY A 353 -17.88 23.39 1.96
C GLY A 353 -17.75 22.85 0.52
N ALA A 354 -16.97 23.53 -0.35
CA ALA A 354 -16.64 23.04 -1.68
C ALA A 354 -15.37 22.16 -1.69
N ALA A 355 -14.40 22.46 -0.81
CA ALA A 355 -13.15 21.72 -0.72
C ALA A 355 -13.38 20.28 -0.26
N ILE A 356 -14.28 20.02 0.69
CA ILE A 356 -14.56 18.68 1.22
C ILE A 356 -15.09 17.72 0.15
N PRO A 357 -16.16 18.00 -0.62
CA PRO A 357 -16.62 17.10 -1.68
C PRO A 357 -15.55 16.85 -2.74
N VAL A 358 -14.79 17.88 -3.14
CA VAL A 358 -13.72 17.73 -4.12
C VAL A 358 -12.57 16.90 -3.57
N LEU A 359 -12.22 17.05 -2.29
CA LEU A 359 -11.25 16.19 -1.58
C LEU A 359 -11.67 14.70 -1.63
N ILE A 360 -12.95 14.42 -1.39
CA ILE A 360 -13.49 13.06 -1.44
C ILE A 360 -13.37 12.49 -2.86
N LEU A 361 -13.79 13.24 -3.87
CA LEU A 361 -13.70 12.81 -5.27
C LEU A 361 -12.25 12.62 -5.73
N PHE A 362 -11.35 13.52 -5.30
CA PHE A 362 -9.92 13.37 -5.52
C PHE A 362 -9.38 12.11 -4.85
N SER A 363 -9.71 11.88 -3.58
CA SER A 363 -9.31 10.69 -2.82
C SER A 363 -9.79 9.40 -3.48
N VAL A 364 -11.05 9.37 -3.96
CA VAL A 364 -11.59 8.23 -4.71
C VAL A 364 -10.72 7.92 -5.94
N GLY A 365 -10.32 8.96 -6.70
CA GLY A 365 -9.44 8.80 -7.87
C GLY A 365 -8.09 8.20 -7.52
N VAL A 366 -7.42 8.74 -6.49
CA VAL A 366 -6.12 8.25 -5.99
C VAL A 366 -6.20 6.76 -5.68
N GLN A 367 -7.15 6.39 -4.86
CA GLN A 367 -7.26 5.02 -4.35
C GLN A 367 -7.76 4.04 -5.42
N MET A 368 -8.62 4.48 -6.35
CA MET A 368 -8.97 3.69 -7.53
C MET A 368 -7.74 3.42 -8.41
N ALA A 369 -6.87 4.42 -8.64
CA ALA A 369 -5.64 4.25 -9.41
C ALA A 369 -4.67 3.25 -8.75
N GLU A 370 -4.60 3.24 -7.43
CA GLU A 370 -3.84 2.23 -6.68
C GLU A 370 -4.42 0.82 -6.86
N GLY A 371 -5.74 0.69 -6.81
CA GLY A 371 -6.43 -0.58 -7.01
C GLY A 371 -6.23 -1.14 -8.41
N THR A 372 -6.38 -0.31 -9.45
CA THR A 372 -6.17 -0.70 -10.86
C THR A 372 -4.73 -1.06 -11.15
N SER A 373 -3.74 -0.42 -10.51
CA SER A 373 -2.32 -0.74 -10.66
C SER A 373 -2.03 -2.20 -10.31
N TYR A 374 -2.54 -2.68 -9.19
CA TYR A 374 -2.33 -4.07 -8.75
C TYR A 374 -3.27 -5.09 -9.42
N GLY A 375 -4.18 -4.64 -10.27
CA GLY A 375 -4.84 -5.46 -11.27
C GLY A 375 -3.93 -5.84 -12.44
N ILE A 376 -2.87 -5.04 -12.71
CA ILE A 376 -1.92 -5.24 -13.82
C ILE A 376 -0.66 -5.98 -13.37
N VAL A 377 -0.12 -5.66 -12.19
CA VAL A 377 1.16 -6.15 -11.68
C VAL A 377 1.36 -7.67 -11.79
N PRO A 378 0.40 -8.55 -11.44
CA PRO A 378 0.58 -10.00 -11.49
C PRO A 378 0.78 -10.57 -12.91
N TYR A 379 0.51 -9.78 -13.94
CA TYR A 379 0.63 -10.19 -15.34
C TYR A 379 1.99 -9.81 -15.97
N ILE A 380 2.77 -8.92 -15.33
CA ILE A 380 4.01 -8.37 -15.89
C ILE A 380 5.09 -9.45 -15.97
N VAL A 381 5.37 -10.13 -14.86
CA VAL A 381 6.28 -11.28 -14.78
C VAL A 381 5.67 -12.27 -13.77
N PRO A 382 4.84 -13.23 -14.24
CA PRO A 382 4.08 -14.10 -13.33
C PRO A 382 4.91 -14.93 -12.36
N ASP A 383 6.10 -15.37 -12.77
CA ASP A 383 7.03 -16.17 -11.94
C ASP A 383 7.92 -15.33 -10.99
N ALA A 384 7.85 -14.01 -11.10
CA ALA A 384 8.54 -13.05 -10.22
C ALA A 384 7.60 -11.93 -9.71
N THR A 385 6.35 -12.27 -9.42
CA THR A 385 5.31 -11.31 -8.98
C THR A 385 5.72 -10.53 -7.74
N GLY A 386 6.42 -11.15 -6.79
CA GLY A 386 6.92 -10.48 -5.59
C GLY A 386 7.94 -9.40 -5.93
N ALA A 387 8.91 -9.72 -6.81
CA ALA A 387 9.91 -8.73 -7.25
C ALA A 387 9.25 -7.56 -7.98
N VAL A 388 8.31 -7.80 -8.90
CA VAL A 388 7.56 -6.75 -9.61
C VAL A 388 6.74 -5.91 -8.62
N SER A 389 6.02 -6.56 -7.69
CA SER A 389 5.26 -5.88 -6.64
C SER A 389 6.14 -4.99 -5.76
N GLY A 390 7.36 -5.45 -5.46
CA GLY A 390 8.35 -4.69 -4.71
C GLY A 390 8.80 -3.44 -5.46
N ILE A 391 9.15 -3.58 -6.75
CA ILE A 391 9.58 -2.46 -7.60
C ILE A 391 8.46 -1.44 -7.74
N VAL A 392 7.27 -1.87 -8.15
CA VAL A 392 6.12 -0.98 -8.33
C VAL A 392 5.73 -0.30 -7.01
N GLY A 393 5.68 -1.08 -5.92
CA GLY A 393 5.42 -0.54 -4.58
C GLY A 393 6.44 0.49 -4.13
N ALA A 394 7.74 0.27 -4.42
CA ALA A 394 8.80 1.25 -4.13
C ALA A 394 8.57 2.56 -4.87
N GLY A 395 7.98 2.53 -6.07
CA GLY A 395 7.59 3.71 -6.84
C GLY A 395 6.70 4.66 -6.06
N GLY A 396 5.70 4.14 -5.35
CA GLY A 396 4.82 4.99 -4.53
C GLY A 396 5.57 5.75 -3.44
N ASN A 397 6.45 5.07 -2.69
CA ASN A 397 7.25 5.75 -1.67
C ASN A 397 8.28 6.71 -2.28
N PHE A 398 8.87 6.36 -3.42
CA PHE A 398 9.73 7.28 -4.17
C PHE A 398 8.96 8.53 -4.58
N GLY A 399 7.73 8.39 -5.08
CA GLY A 399 6.83 9.51 -5.36
C GLY A 399 6.63 10.39 -4.13
N ALA A 400 6.34 9.80 -2.96
CA ALA A 400 6.17 10.55 -1.72
C ALA A 400 7.44 11.33 -1.30
N VAL A 401 8.63 10.78 -1.56
CA VAL A 401 9.90 11.52 -1.36
C VAL A 401 9.98 12.71 -2.30
N ILE A 402 9.71 12.53 -3.60
CA ILE A 402 9.75 13.61 -4.60
C ILE A 402 8.73 14.70 -4.27
N TRP A 403 7.48 14.32 -3.99
CA TRP A 403 6.44 15.28 -3.60
C TRP A 403 6.80 16.01 -2.31
N GLY A 404 7.36 15.31 -1.31
CA GLY A 404 7.87 15.92 -0.08
C GLY A 404 8.99 16.92 -0.33
N LEU A 405 9.90 16.64 -1.26
CA LEU A 405 10.96 17.58 -1.66
C LEU A 405 10.39 18.82 -2.36
N ILE A 406 9.31 18.68 -3.16
CA ILE A 406 8.63 19.82 -3.77
C ILE A 406 7.94 20.68 -2.68
N PHE A 407 7.34 20.08 -1.65
CA PHE A 407 6.82 20.82 -0.50
C PHE A 407 7.92 21.54 0.29
N ARG A 408 9.13 20.99 0.34
CA ARG A 408 10.25 21.56 1.07
C ARG A 408 10.94 22.70 0.33
N PHE A 409 11.19 22.56 -0.97
CA PHE A 409 12.04 23.45 -1.77
C PHE A 409 11.29 24.21 -2.87
N GLY A 410 10.02 23.86 -3.10
CA GLY A 410 9.20 24.44 -4.15
C GLY A 410 8.50 25.73 -3.72
N PRO A 411 7.39 26.09 -4.37
CA PRO A 411 6.61 27.28 -4.06
C PRO A 411 6.18 27.33 -2.60
N THR A 412 6.10 28.53 -2.03
CA THR A 412 5.62 28.74 -0.65
C THR A 412 4.13 28.42 -0.46
N SER A 413 3.33 28.55 -1.53
CA SER A 413 1.92 28.19 -1.53
C SER A 413 1.73 26.70 -1.71
N GLU A 414 1.16 26.01 -0.73
CA GLU A 414 0.83 24.58 -0.80
C GLU A 414 -0.11 24.26 -1.96
N ARG A 415 -1.03 25.17 -2.31
CA ARG A 415 -1.89 25.05 -3.50
C ARG A 415 -1.09 25.02 -4.81
N ALA A 416 -0.03 25.81 -4.91
CA ALA A 416 0.84 25.78 -6.09
C ALA A 416 1.62 24.46 -6.17
N VAL A 417 2.06 23.92 -5.05
CA VAL A 417 2.68 22.58 -4.97
C VAL A 417 1.71 21.51 -5.45
N PHE A 418 0.47 21.51 -4.97
CA PHE A 418 -0.54 20.54 -5.42
C PHE A 418 -0.86 20.67 -6.92
N ARG A 419 -0.82 21.87 -7.51
CA ARG A 419 -0.98 22.05 -8.98
C ARG A 419 0.16 21.39 -9.76
N ILE A 420 1.39 21.53 -9.28
CA ILE A 420 2.56 20.88 -9.87
C ILE A 420 2.37 19.36 -9.81
N ILE A 421 2.01 18.82 -8.65
CA ILE A 421 1.75 17.39 -8.48
C ILE A 421 0.63 16.92 -9.44
N ALA A 422 -0.49 17.64 -9.52
CA ALA A 422 -1.59 17.33 -10.43
C ALA A 422 -1.15 17.26 -11.91
N ALA A 423 -0.32 18.19 -12.34
CA ALA A 423 0.24 18.19 -13.70
C ALA A 423 1.13 16.96 -13.96
N PHE A 424 1.96 16.57 -12.96
CA PHE A 424 2.75 15.33 -13.05
C PHE A 424 1.87 14.10 -13.10
N VAL A 425 0.82 14.00 -12.27
CA VAL A 425 -0.11 12.86 -12.27
C VAL A 425 -0.76 12.69 -13.65
N VAL A 426 -1.30 13.78 -14.24
CA VAL A 426 -1.85 13.75 -15.59
C VAL A 426 -0.79 13.34 -16.63
N GLY A 427 0.42 13.90 -16.56
CA GLY A 427 1.52 13.53 -17.45
C GLY A 427 1.90 12.05 -17.34
N LEU A 428 2.02 11.53 -16.12
CA LEU A 428 2.36 10.12 -15.87
C LEU A 428 1.23 9.16 -16.29
N SER A 429 -0.03 9.60 -16.29
CA SER A 429 -1.14 8.81 -16.82
C SER A 429 -0.94 8.46 -18.30
N CYS A 430 -0.29 9.34 -19.08
CA CYS A 430 0.02 9.14 -20.49
C CYS A 430 1.06 8.02 -20.73
N LEU A 431 1.68 7.47 -19.69
CA LEU A 431 2.54 6.29 -19.81
C LEU A 431 1.74 4.99 -19.95
N THR A 432 0.45 4.96 -19.59
CA THR A 432 -0.38 3.74 -19.65
C THR A 432 -0.42 3.12 -21.04
N PRO A 433 -0.59 3.86 -22.15
CA PRO A 433 -0.53 3.30 -23.51
C PRO A 433 0.80 2.65 -23.90
N LEU A 434 1.89 2.94 -23.17
CA LEU A 434 3.21 2.36 -23.42
C LEU A 434 3.38 0.96 -22.80
N LEU A 435 2.47 0.54 -21.92
CA LEU A 435 2.49 -0.79 -21.32
C LEU A 435 2.30 -1.87 -22.39
N LYS A 436 3.25 -2.82 -22.45
CA LYS A 436 3.26 -3.92 -23.41
C LYS A 436 3.62 -5.21 -22.67
N ILE A 437 2.61 -5.96 -22.25
CA ILE A 437 2.79 -7.25 -21.60
C ILE A 437 2.73 -8.33 -22.67
N ARG A 438 3.77 -9.19 -22.72
CA ARG A 438 3.88 -10.26 -23.70
C ARG A 438 2.64 -11.16 -23.67
N GLY A 439 2.11 -11.48 -24.83
CA GLY A 439 0.93 -12.32 -24.97
C GLY A 439 -0.41 -11.65 -24.68
N TYR A 440 -0.41 -10.35 -24.38
CA TYR A 440 -1.64 -9.58 -24.10
C TYR A 440 -1.80 -8.40 -25.05
N ALA A 441 -3.06 -8.01 -25.30
CA ALA A 441 -3.38 -6.82 -26.07
C ALA A 441 -2.96 -5.55 -25.31
N THR A 442 -2.49 -4.54 -26.05
CA THR A 442 -2.22 -3.19 -25.52
C THR A 442 -3.47 -2.31 -25.59
N CYS A 443 -3.38 -1.04 -25.18
CA CYS A 443 -4.49 -0.09 -25.34
C CYS A 443 -5.01 -0.02 -26.79
N PHE A 444 -4.10 -0.06 -27.78
CA PHE A 444 -4.42 0.24 -29.18
C PHE A 444 -4.03 -0.85 -30.18
N SER A 445 -3.31 -1.88 -29.78
CA SER A 445 -2.88 -2.97 -30.66
C SER A 445 -3.26 -4.34 -30.14
N ALA A 446 -3.33 -5.30 -31.05
CA ALA A 446 -3.55 -6.72 -30.72
C ALA A 446 -2.34 -7.31 -29.96
N ALA A 447 -2.54 -8.49 -29.37
CA ALA A 447 -1.49 -9.23 -28.68
C ALA A 447 -0.33 -9.59 -29.61
N GLN A 448 0.89 -9.56 -29.10
CA GLN A 448 2.08 -10.02 -29.77
C GLN A 448 2.72 -11.16 -28.98
N GLY A 449 2.90 -12.31 -29.60
CA GLY A 449 3.42 -13.52 -28.98
C GLY A 449 2.39 -14.28 -28.14
N GLU A 450 2.81 -15.36 -27.51
CA GLU A 450 2.00 -16.12 -26.56
C GLU A 450 2.23 -15.61 -25.14
N PRO A 451 1.21 -15.64 -24.24
CA PRO A 451 1.40 -15.36 -22.82
C PRO A 451 2.43 -16.33 -22.23
N ASP A 452 3.25 -15.84 -21.30
CA ASP A 452 4.14 -16.72 -20.54
C ASP A 452 3.28 -17.77 -19.83
N SER A 453 3.61 -19.05 -20.01
CA SER A 453 2.79 -20.15 -19.53
C SER A 453 2.72 -20.15 -17.99
N ILE A 454 1.54 -20.43 -17.46
CA ILE A 454 1.28 -20.52 -16.00
C ILE A 454 1.86 -21.84 -15.43
N ALA A 455 2.27 -22.77 -16.31
CA ALA A 455 2.77 -24.09 -15.94
C ALA A 455 4.10 -24.08 -15.18
N ASP A 456 4.80 -22.94 -15.14
CA ASP A 456 6.11 -22.78 -14.50
C ASP A 456 6.07 -22.04 -13.16
N ILE A 457 4.88 -21.87 -12.55
CA ILE A 457 4.69 -21.26 -11.22
C ILE A 457 4.61 -22.34 -10.15
#